data_4dde8a8a34a450194d82fa4732e7bd22
#
_entry.id   4dde8a8a34a450194d82fa4732e7bd22
#
_cell.length_a   1.000
_cell.length_b   1.000
_cell.length_c   1.000
_cell.angle_alpha   90.00
_cell.angle_beta   90.00
_cell.angle_gamma   90.00
#
_symmetry.space_group_name_H-M   'P 1'
#
loop_
_entity.id
_entity.type
_entity.pdbx_description
1 polymer ?
#
loop_
_entity_poly.entity_id
_entity_poly.type
_entity_poly.pdbx_seq_one_letter_code
_entity_poly.pdbx_strand_id
1 'polypeptide(L)'
;DKGSLAIDTSFDPTPCAKAITDFTDNDILVSLQNNASQGVVWVEGIEHPTFSWDLTNRLADYTAVNVALDKVPQDISVYTDEIVSVLKQAIDSVDTSLSAAEQSKVDAMAQAIEDAITVLQYKDADYTKVDAAIAKANALNKDNYKDFTGVEAAVNAVTRGKNITEQTEVDAMAKAIEDAIAALQYKDADYTKVDAAIAKANALNKNDYKDFSGVETAVKAVVPVS
;
A
#
# COMPACT_ATOMS: atom_id res chain seq x y z
N ASP A 1 5.14 6.37 63.66
CA ASP A 1 4.88 5.35 64.70
C ASP A 1 5.11 4.00 64.01
N LYS A 2 6.29 3.42 64.24
CA LYS A 2 6.63 2.11 63.72
C LYS A 2 5.86 1.12 64.61
N GLY A 3 4.71 0.67 64.10
CA GLY A 3 3.98 -0.42 64.72
C GLY A 3 4.87 -1.65 64.84
N SER A 4 5.41 -1.84 66.02
CA SER A 4 6.07 -3.12 66.36
C SER A 4 5.03 -4.21 66.33
N LEU A 5 5.08 -5.04 65.28
CA LEU A 5 4.39 -6.32 65.29
C LEU A 5 4.98 -7.12 66.45
N ALA A 6 4.24 -7.25 67.55
CA ALA A 6 4.55 -8.20 68.62
C ALA A 6 4.44 -9.59 68.00
N ILE A 7 5.57 -10.19 67.70
CA ILE A 7 5.65 -11.58 67.31
C ILE A 7 5.36 -12.36 68.56
N ASP A 8 4.26 -13.15 68.54
CA ASP A 8 3.99 -14.15 69.57
C ASP A 8 5.20 -15.10 69.63
N THR A 9 5.93 -15.07 70.70
CA THR A 9 7.14 -15.88 70.89
C THR A 9 6.83 -17.38 71.08
N SER A 10 5.56 -17.76 71.07
CA SER A 10 5.11 -19.15 71.02
C SER A 10 4.97 -19.71 69.58
N PHE A 11 5.12 -18.89 68.58
CA PHE A 11 5.04 -19.27 67.17
C PHE A 11 6.43 -19.67 66.67
N ASP A 12 6.57 -20.93 66.21
CA ASP A 12 7.78 -21.37 65.50
C ASP A 12 7.78 -20.81 64.08
N PRO A 13 8.58 -19.80 63.76
CA PRO A 13 8.58 -19.19 62.40
C PRO A 13 9.28 -20.05 61.38
N THR A 14 9.95 -21.12 61.78
CA THR A 14 10.82 -21.91 60.90
C THR A 14 10.09 -22.52 59.70
N PRO A 15 8.86 -22.99 59.77
CA PRO A 15 8.13 -23.47 58.62
C PRO A 15 7.62 -22.37 57.69
N CYS A 16 7.55 -21.12 58.19
CA CYS A 16 6.93 -20.01 57.47
C CYS A 16 7.93 -18.98 56.92
N ALA A 17 9.20 -19.06 57.37
CA ALA A 17 10.23 -18.13 56.94
C ALA A 17 10.95 -18.62 55.69
N LYS A 18 10.39 -18.43 54.54
CA LYS A 18 11.09 -18.54 53.27
C LYS A 18 11.73 -17.20 52.95
N ALA A 19 13.03 -17.21 52.65
CA ALA A 19 13.66 -15.98 52.11
C ALA A 19 13.04 -15.66 50.76
N ILE A 20 12.39 -14.53 50.66
CA ILE A 20 11.82 -14.01 49.41
C ILE A 20 12.96 -13.24 48.71
N THR A 21 13.44 -13.79 47.64
CA THR A 21 14.50 -13.21 46.81
C THR A 21 13.96 -12.49 45.58
N ASP A 22 12.73 -12.75 45.21
CA ASP A 22 12.03 -12.14 44.08
C ASP A 22 10.58 -11.85 44.51
N PHE A 23 10.24 -10.59 44.58
CA PHE A 23 8.89 -10.11 44.94
C PHE A 23 7.92 -10.05 43.77
N THR A 24 8.41 -10.28 42.56
CA THR A 24 7.59 -10.39 41.34
C THR A 24 7.10 -11.81 41.09
N ASP A 25 7.53 -12.78 41.91
CA ASP A 25 7.11 -14.17 41.81
C ASP A 25 5.59 -14.31 42.10
N ASN A 26 4.87 -14.83 41.13
CA ASN A 26 3.43 -15.04 41.20
C ASN A 26 3.01 -15.93 42.38
N ASP A 27 3.88 -16.82 42.86
CA ASP A 27 3.63 -17.67 44.04
C ASP A 27 3.46 -16.84 45.31
N ILE A 28 4.12 -15.72 45.42
CA ILE A 28 3.96 -14.80 46.55
C ILE A 28 2.58 -14.16 46.52
N LEU A 29 2.17 -13.66 45.36
CA LEU A 29 0.83 -13.08 45.18
C LEU A 29 -0.27 -14.08 45.55
N VAL A 30 -0.19 -15.31 45.08
CA VAL A 30 -1.14 -16.38 45.39
C VAL A 30 -1.16 -16.68 46.89
N SER A 31 0.00 -16.72 47.55
CA SER A 31 0.10 -16.93 48.99
C SER A 31 -0.53 -15.79 49.79
N LEU A 32 -0.31 -14.55 49.38
CA LEU A 32 -0.93 -13.37 50.01
C LEU A 32 -2.44 -13.35 49.83
N GLN A 33 -2.93 -13.67 48.63
CA GLN A 33 -4.37 -13.77 48.34
C GLN A 33 -5.06 -14.84 49.17
N ASN A 34 -4.44 -16.01 49.32
CA ASN A 34 -4.99 -17.15 50.09
C ASN A 34 -5.02 -16.84 51.60
N ASN A 35 -4.15 -16.02 52.11
CA ASN A 35 -4.05 -15.66 53.52
C ASN A 35 -4.64 -14.29 53.87
N ALA A 36 -5.23 -13.58 52.90
CA ALA A 36 -5.81 -12.26 53.11
C ALA A 36 -7.08 -12.36 53.96
N SER A 37 -7.22 -11.48 54.96
CA SER A 37 -8.47 -11.27 55.67
C SER A 37 -9.53 -10.63 54.80
N GLN A 38 -10.81 -10.82 55.17
CA GLN A 38 -11.92 -10.22 54.40
C GLN A 38 -11.73 -8.72 54.17
N GLY A 39 -11.84 -8.31 52.90
CA GLY A 39 -11.71 -6.92 52.47
C GLY A 39 -10.32 -6.47 52.06
N VAL A 40 -9.30 -7.34 52.21
CA VAL A 40 -7.95 -7.06 51.67
C VAL A 40 -7.79 -7.79 50.36
N VAL A 41 -7.63 -7.03 49.27
CA VAL A 41 -7.42 -7.57 47.93
C VAL A 41 -5.99 -7.31 47.48
N TRP A 42 -5.20 -8.37 47.41
CA TRP A 42 -3.85 -8.34 46.83
C TRP A 42 -3.97 -8.54 45.34
N VAL A 43 -3.19 -7.76 44.62
CA VAL A 43 -3.08 -7.80 43.14
C VAL A 43 -1.60 -7.78 42.74
N GLU A 44 -1.33 -8.11 41.51
CA GLU A 44 -0.01 -7.97 40.92
C GLU A 44 0.40 -6.49 40.91
N GLY A 45 1.62 -6.21 41.33
CA GLY A 45 2.22 -4.89 41.30
C GLY A 45 3.43 -4.86 40.36
N ILE A 46 3.97 -3.67 40.10
CA ILE A 46 5.11 -3.46 39.19
C ILE A 46 6.38 -4.12 39.77
N GLU A 47 6.64 -3.93 41.05
CA GLU A 47 7.85 -4.44 41.71
C GLU A 47 7.56 -5.56 42.70
N HIS A 48 6.38 -5.56 43.27
CA HIS A 48 5.95 -6.53 44.27
C HIS A 48 4.41 -6.58 44.34
N PRO A 49 3.80 -7.65 44.89
CA PRO A 49 2.37 -7.68 45.13
C PRO A 49 1.92 -6.47 45.95
N THR A 50 0.82 -5.87 45.57
CA THR A 50 0.30 -4.65 46.15
C THR A 50 -1.19 -4.74 46.44
N PHE A 51 -1.75 -3.71 47.11
CA PHE A 51 -3.19 -3.64 47.34
C PHE A 51 -3.91 -3.12 46.08
N SER A 52 -5.13 -3.58 45.87
CA SER A 52 -5.95 -3.17 44.73
C SER A 52 -6.22 -1.67 44.64
N TRP A 53 -6.10 -0.94 45.74
CA TRP A 53 -6.25 0.53 45.78
C TRP A 53 -4.94 1.30 45.62
N ASP A 54 -3.78 0.63 45.65
CA ASP A 54 -2.48 1.27 45.41
C ASP A 54 -2.23 1.40 43.92
N LEU A 55 -2.62 2.53 43.38
CA LEU A 55 -2.50 2.81 41.95
C LEU A 55 -1.06 3.08 41.51
N THR A 56 -0.15 3.36 42.47
CA THR A 56 1.25 3.72 42.13
C THR A 56 2.12 2.51 41.84
N ASN A 57 1.80 1.36 42.47
CA ASN A 57 2.52 0.10 42.27
C ASN A 57 1.73 -0.92 41.42
N ARG A 58 0.57 -0.58 40.88
CA ARG A 58 -0.17 -1.39 39.90
C ARG A 58 0.17 -0.98 38.50
N LEU A 59 0.32 -1.95 37.61
CA LEU A 59 0.39 -1.63 36.17
C LEU A 59 -0.91 -0.98 35.70
N ALA A 60 -0.78 -0.04 34.79
CA ALA A 60 -1.92 0.52 34.07
C ALA A 60 -2.63 -0.55 33.23
N ASP A 61 -3.86 -0.29 32.85
CA ASP A 61 -4.60 -1.13 31.93
C ASP A 61 -4.27 -0.76 30.47
N TYR A 62 -3.59 -1.65 29.77
CA TYR A 62 -3.16 -1.48 28.37
C TYR A 62 -4.15 -2.06 27.35
N THR A 63 -5.34 -2.50 27.80
CA THR A 63 -6.34 -3.12 26.91
C THR A 63 -6.65 -2.22 25.71
N ALA A 64 -6.83 -0.92 25.92
CA ALA A 64 -7.11 0.05 24.85
C ALA A 64 -5.93 0.18 23.88
N VAL A 65 -4.68 0.19 24.38
CA VAL A 65 -3.47 0.23 23.55
C VAL A 65 -3.38 -1.03 22.68
N ASN A 66 -3.59 -2.20 23.26
CA ASN A 66 -3.56 -3.47 22.53
C ASN A 66 -4.64 -3.51 21.45
N VAL A 67 -5.86 -3.05 21.74
CA VAL A 67 -6.95 -2.94 20.75
C VAL A 67 -6.58 -1.96 19.63
N ALA A 68 -5.91 -0.85 19.94
CA ALA A 68 -5.44 0.10 18.94
C ALA A 68 -4.33 -0.51 18.06
N LEU A 69 -3.37 -1.22 18.65
CA LEU A 69 -2.31 -1.92 17.94
C LEU A 69 -2.86 -3.01 17.00
N ASP A 70 -3.87 -3.75 17.42
CA ASP A 70 -4.52 -4.77 16.58
C ASP A 70 -5.23 -4.20 15.34
N LYS A 71 -5.59 -2.90 15.37
CA LYS A 71 -6.18 -2.19 14.22
C LYS A 71 -5.15 -1.71 13.21
N VAL A 72 -3.85 -1.75 13.54
CA VAL A 72 -2.78 -1.32 12.62
C VAL A 72 -2.78 -2.23 11.40
N PRO A 73 -2.83 -1.66 10.16
CA PRO A 73 -2.78 -2.47 8.95
C PRO A 73 -1.50 -3.30 8.87
N GLN A 74 -1.62 -4.56 8.45
CA GLN A 74 -0.46 -5.46 8.32
C GLN A 74 0.53 -4.97 7.25
N ASP A 75 0.03 -4.39 6.16
CA ASP A 75 0.86 -3.79 5.12
C ASP A 75 0.71 -2.26 5.17
N ILE A 76 1.68 -1.61 5.78
CA ILE A 76 1.77 -0.15 5.84
C ILE A 76 2.55 0.46 4.68
N SER A 77 3.13 -0.36 3.78
CA SER A 77 3.94 0.12 2.66
C SER A 77 3.11 0.83 1.58
N VAL A 78 1.82 0.57 1.55
CA VAL A 78 0.85 1.14 0.60
C VAL A 78 0.42 2.57 0.95
N TYR A 79 0.74 3.04 2.16
CA TYR A 79 0.40 4.38 2.63
C TYR A 79 1.57 5.35 2.44
N THR A 80 1.27 6.66 2.46
CA THR A 80 2.27 7.71 2.31
C THR A 80 3.28 7.69 3.46
N ASP A 81 4.57 7.90 3.16
CA ASP A 81 5.66 7.73 4.11
C ASP A 81 5.58 8.69 5.30
N GLU A 82 5.05 9.91 5.08
CA GLU A 82 4.85 10.92 6.12
C GLU A 82 3.87 10.42 7.20
N ILE A 83 2.74 9.87 6.77
CA ILE A 83 1.69 9.40 7.70
C ILE A 83 2.10 8.08 8.36
N VAL A 84 2.78 7.20 7.62
CA VAL A 84 3.38 5.98 8.19
C VAL A 84 4.41 6.34 9.28
N SER A 85 5.17 7.42 9.09
CA SER A 85 6.10 7.91 10.11
C SER A 85 5.40 8.34 11.40
N VAL A 86 4.26 9.03 11.29
CA VAL A 86 3.44 9.42 12.45
C VAL A 86 2.90 8.20 13.18
N LEU A 87 2.38 7.21 12.45
CA LEU A 87 1.89 5.96 13.04
C LEU A 87 3.00 5.21 13.78
N LYS A 88 4.17 5.06 13.15
CA LYS A 88 5.34 4.42 13.79
C LYS A 88 5.75 5.17 15.05
N GLN A 89 5.80 6.49 15.02
CA GLN A 89 6.14 7.29 16.19
C GLN A 89 5.13 7.10 17.32
N ALA A 90 3.84 7.03 17.03
CA ALA A 90 2.82 6.74 18.04
C ALA A 90 3.02 5.36 18.67
N ILE A 91 3.32 4.33 17.85
CA ILE A 91 3.59 2.97 18.33
C ILE A 91 4.88 2.93 19.17
N ASP A 92 5.96 3.53 18.69
CA ASP A 92 7.28 3.53 19.36
C ASP A 92 7.26 4.31 20.70
N SER A 93 6.29 5.22 20.86
CA SER A 93 6.11 6.00 22.10
C SER A 93 5.35 5.26 23.20
N VAL A 94 4.88 4.02 22.95
CA VAL A 94 4.17 3.23 23.95
C VAL A 94 5.12 2.81 25.06
N ASP A 95 4.88 3.36 26.25
CA ASP A 95 5.59 2.98 27.48
C ASP A 95 4.72 1.96 28.25
N THR A 96 5.22 0.73 28.36
CA THR A 96 4.51 -0.38 29.03
C THR A 96 4.82 -0.48 30.51
N SER A 97 5.57 0.46 31.09
CA SER A 97 5.99 0.47 32.48
C SER A 97 5.15 1.38 33.38
N LEU A 98 4.15 2.06 32.84
CA LEU A 98 3.35 3.04 33.58
C LEU A 98 2.44 2.38 34.60
N SER A 99 2.30 3.08 35.75
CA SER A 99 1.41 2.65 36.83
C SER A 99 -0.05 3.02 36.54
N ALA A 100 -0.97 2.40 37.27
CA ALA A 100 -2.40 2.71 37.21
C ALA A 100 -2.72 4.17 37.61
N ALA A 101 -1.85 4.83 38.38
CA ALA A 101 -1.96 6.25 38.65
C ALA A 101 -1.74 7.13 37.40
N GLU A 102 -1.11 6.56 36.37
CA GLU A 102 -0.81 7.21 35.10
C GLU A 102 -1.71 6.73 33.95
N GLN A 103 -2.84 6.06 34.28
CA GLN A 103 -3.77 5.49 33.28
C GLN A 103 -4.12 6.48 32.15
N SER A 104 -4.29 7.76 32.47
CA SER A 104 -4.60 8.78 31.47
C SER A 104 -3.52 8.94 30.40
N LYS A 105 -2.24 8.64 30.71
CA LYS A 105 -1.17 8.64 29.73
C LYS A 105 -1.28 7.41 28.81
N VAL A 106 -1.63 6.26 29.36
CA VAL A 106 -1.86 5.03 28.60
C VAL A 106 -3.05 5.20 27.65
N ASP A 107 -4.14 5.81 28.14
CA ASP A 107 -5.31 6.11 27.30
C ASP A 107 -4.94 7.08 26.16
N ALA A 108 -4.09 8.07 26.45
CA ALA A 108 -3.59 9.00 25.43
C ALA A 108 -2.71 8.31 24.36
N MET A 109 -1.92 7.30 24.74
CA MET A 109 -1.14 6.49 23.78
C MET A 109 -2.07 5.70 22.86
N ALA A 110 -3.11 5.06 23.41
CA ALA A 110 -4.12 4.36 22.61
C ALA A 110 -4.79 5.31 21.60
N GLN A 111 -5.19 6.50 22.06
CA GLN A 111 -5.81 7.51 21.22
C GLN A 111 -4.85 8.00 20.13
N ALA A 112 -3.57 8.21 20.44
CA ALA A 112 -2.58 8.65 19.45
C ALA A 112 -2.39 7.61 18.33
N ILE A 113 -2.42 6.32 18.64
CA ILE A 113 -2.36 5.25 17.63
C ILE A 113 -3.65 5.26 16.78
N GLU A 114 -4.82 5.36 17.40
CA GLU A 114 -6.10 5.42 16.68
C GLU A 114 -6.19 6.64 15.76
N ASP A 115 -5.78 7.81 16.23
CA ASP A 115 -5.74 9.05 15.44
C ASP A 115 -4.80 8.89 14.24
N ALA A 116 -3.62 8.30 14.44
CA ALA A 116 -2.67 8.04 13.37
C ALA A 116 -3.22 7.04 12.31
N ILE A 117 -4.00 6.04 12.75
CA ILE A 117 -4.68 5.10 11.82
C ILE A 117 -5.75 5.82 11.01
N THR A 118 -6.53 6.70 11.62
CA THR A 118 -7.65 7.38 10.94
C THR A 118 -7.22 8.33 9.81
N VAL A 119 -5.97 8.83 9.87
CA VAL A 119 -5.41 9.74 8.85
C VAL A 119 -4.58 9.02 7.79
N LEU A 120 -4.50 7.69 7.80
CA LEU A 120 -3.77 6.93 6.80
C LEU A 120 -4.28 7.22 5.39
N GLN A 121 -3.38 7.58 4.48
CA GLN A 121 -3.65 7.86 3.08
C GLN A 121 -2.82 6.93 2.20
N TYR A 122 -3.49 6.30 1.24
CA TYR A 122 -2.80 5.49 0.25
C TYR A 122 -1.87 6.34 -0.63
N LYS A 123 -0.75 5.78 -1.03
CA LYS A 123 0.09 6.32 -2.11
C LYS A 123 -0.70 6.37 -3.41
N ASP A 124 -0.39 7.34 -4.24
CA ASP A 124 -0.93 7.37 -5.60
C ASP A 124 -0.45 6.17 -6.42
N ALA A 125 -1.26 5.74 -7.38
CA ALA A 125 -0.85 4.74 -8.36
C ALA A 125 0.22 5.32 -9.30
N ASP A 126 1.10 4.46 -9.79
CA ASP A 126 2.11 4.83 -10.78
C ASP A 126 1.52 4.85 -12.21
N TYR A 127 1.42 6.03 -12.79
CA TYR A 127 0.92 6.27 -14.15
C TYR A 127 2.01 6.31 -15.22
N THR A 128 3.28 6.02 -14.88
CA THR A 128 4.42 6.12 -15.81
C THR A 128 4.18 5.33 -17.11
N LYS A 129 3.64 4.13 -17.02
CA LYS A 129 3.31 3.30 -18.19
C LYS A 129 2.18 3.90 -19.04
N VAL A 130 1.15 4.44 -18.39
CA VAL A 130 0.04 5.11 -19.08
C VAL A 130 0.53 6.33 -19.83
N ASP A 131 1.34 7.17 -19.18
CA ASP A 131 1.90 8.37 -19.80
C ASP A 131 2.81 8.03 -20.98
N ALA A 132 3.61 6.98 -20.87
CA ALA A 132 4.43 6.48 -21.96
C ALA A 132 3.58 5.96 -23.14
N ALA A 133 2.50 5.23 -22.85
CA ALA A 133 1.59 4.73 -23.88
C ALA A 133 0.84 5.87 -24.58
N ILE A 134 0.37 6.87 -23.84
CA ILE A 134 -0.24 8.09 -24.40
C ILE A 134 0.77 8.86 -25.28
N ALA A 135 2.01 9.00 -24.81
CA ALA A 135 3.06 9.67 -25.59
C ALA A 135 3.33 8.94 -26.91
N LYS A 136 3.38 7.60 -26.91
CA LYS A 136 3.49 6.77 -28.13
C LYS A 136 2.30 7.03 -29.06
N ALA A 137 1.06 6.99 -28.54
CA ALA A 137 -0.15 7.25 -29.32
C ALA A 137 -0.13 8.62 -29.99
N ASN A 138 0.25 9.67 -29.23
CA ASN A 138 0.32 11.04 -29.71
C ASN A 138 1.43 11.30 -30.73
N ALA A 139 2.49 10.49 -30.74
CA ALA A 139 3.56 10.56 -31.73
C ALA A 139 3.18 9.97 -33.09
N LEU A 140 2.08 9.22 -33.18
CA LEU A 140 1.61 8.64 -34.41
C LEU A 140 0.86 9.66 -35.27
N ASN A 141 1.14 9.66 -36.59
CA ASN A 141 0.33 10.44 -37.53
C ASN A 141 -0.91 9.64 -37.93
N LYS A 142 -2.08 10.01 -37.38
CA LYS A 142 -3.35 9.33 -37.59
C LYS A 142 -3.76 9.23 -39.07
N ASP A 143 -3.30 10.17 -39.91
CA ASP A 143 -3.63 10.17 -41.34
C ASP A 143 -3.01 8.99 -42.09
N ASN A 144 -2.01 8.34 -41.54
CA ASN A 144 -1.36 7.17 -42.13
C ASN A 144 -2.14 5.86 -41.95
N TYR A 145 -3.16 5.83 -41.07
CA TYR A 145 -3.86 4.62 -40.70
C TYR A 145 -5.29 4.56 -41.26
N LYS A 146 -5.80 3.36 -41.51
CA LYS A 146 -7.18 3.13 -42.01
C LYS A 146 -8.22 3.57 -40.99
N ASP A 147 -7.98 3.23 -39.70
CA ASP A 147 -8.82 3.59 -38.57
C ASP A 147 -7.92 3.87 -37.35
N PHE A 148 -8.12 5.01 -36.70
CA PHE A 148 -7.40 5.43 -35.50
C PHE A 148 -8.32 5.59 -34.28
N THR A 149 -9.62 5.34 -34.44
CA THR A 149 -10.65 5.58 -33.42
C THR A 149 -10.44 4.72 -32.18
N GLY A 150 -9.94 3.49 -32.34
CA GLY A 150 -9.62 2.61 -31.22
C GLY A 150 -8.55 3.19 -30.27
N VAL A 151 -7.50 3.82 -30.85
CA VAL A 151 -6.45 4.47 -30.06
C VAL A 151 -6.99 5.70 -29.35
N GLU A 152 -7.76 6.54 -30.05
CA GLU A 152 -8.40 7.73 -29.42
C GLU A 152 -9.34 7.32 -28.29
N ALA A 153 -10.12 6.27 -28.46
CA ALA A 153 -11.02 5.75 -27.43
C ALA A 153 -10.25 5.23 -26.19
N ALA A 154 -9.17 4.47 -26.39
CA ALA A 154 -8.34 3.95 -25.31
C ALA A 154 -7.65 5.09 -24.53
N VAL A 155 -7.13 6.11 -25.20
CA VAL A 155 -6.54 7.28 -24.57
C VAL A 155 -7.58 8.07 -23.76
N ASN A 156 -8.77 8.28 -24.33
CA ASN A 156 -9.86 9.03 -23.66
C ASN A 156 -10.47 8.26 -22.49
N ALA A 157 -10.33 6.93 -22.43
CA ALA A 157 -10.82 6.09 -21.34
C ALA A 157 -9.90 6.14 -20.09
N VAL A 158 -8.74 6.78 -20.17
CA VAL A 158 -7.82 6.89 -19.04
C VAL A 158 -8.44 7.74 -17.94
N THR A 159 -8.56 7.14 -16.74
CA THR A 159 -8.98 7.82 -15.52
C THR A 159 -7.77 8.05 -14.61
N ARG A 160 -7.69 9.21 -14.00
CA ARG A 160 -6.61 9.61 -13.07
C ARG A 160 -7.12 9.62 -11.62
N GLY A 161 -6.19 9.70 -10.66
CA GLY A 161 -6.51 9.81 -9.24
C GLY A 161 -6.75 8.47 -8.55
N LYS A 162 -6.35 7.36 -9.15
CA LYS A 162 -6.33 6.05 -8.50
C LYS A 162 -5.15 5.94 -7.54
N ASN A 163 -5.31 5.15 -6.50
CA ASN A 163 -4.27 4.88 -5.52
C ASN A 163 -3.54 3.56 -5.83
N ILE A 164 -2.48 3.28 -5.09
CA ILE A 164 -1.59 2.12 -5.31
C ILE A 164 -2.33 0.77 -5.25
N THR A 165 -3.43 0.65 -4.49
CA THR A 165 -4.21 -0.60 -4.43
C THR A 165 -4.95 -0.89 -5.72
N GLU A 166 -5.11 0.13 -6.59
CA GLU A 166 -5.74 0.06 -7.91
C GLU A 166 -4.71 0.02 -9.05
N GLN A 167 -3.42 -0.23 -8.76
CA GLN A 167 -2.34 -0.23 -9.75
C GLN A 167 -2.61 -1.17 -10.93
N THR A 168 -3.24 -2.32 -10.68
CA THR A 168 -3.61 -3.27 -11.74
C THR A 168 -4.54 -2.65 -12.78
N GLU A 169 -5.48 -1.80 -12.35
CA GLU A 169 -6.39 -1.11 -13.26
C GLU A 169 -5.65 -0.05 -14.07
N VAL A 170 -4.70 0.66 -13.45
CA VAL A 170 -3.84 1.63 -14.13
C VAL A 170 -2.97 0.95 -15.18
N ASP A 171 -2.36 -0.20 -14.85
CA ASP A 171 -1.58 -0.98 -15.80
C ASP A 171 -2.44 -1.50 -16.97
N ALA A 172 -3.71 -1.85 -16.72
CA ALA A 172 -4.65 -2.26 -17.74
C ALA A 172 -4.99 -1.13 -18.72
N MET A 173 -5.06 0.13 -18.27
CA MET A 173 -5.25 1.29 -19.16
C MET A 173 -4.05 1.47 -20.09
N ALA A 174 -2.83 1.35 -19.59
CA ALA A 174 -1.62 1.41 -20.42
C ALA A 174 -1.65 0.32 -21.49
N LYS A 175 -1.97 -0.92 -21.08
CA LYS A 175 -2.07 -2.05 -22.00
C LYS A 175 -3.15 -1.84 -23.06
N ALA A 176 -4.30 -1.31 -22.70
CA ALA A 176 -5.38 -1.04 -23.67
C ALA A 176 -4.94 -0.07 -24.77
N ILE A 177 -4.17 0.97 -24.43
CA ILE A 177 -3.60 1.89 -25.40
C ILE A 177 -2.58 1.18 -26.29
N GLU A 178 -1.68 0.38 -25.73
CA GLU A 178 -0.66 -0.36 -26.46
C GLU A 178 -1.29 -1.41 -27.40
N ASP A 179 -2.32 -2.13 -26.96
CA ASP A 179 -3.06 -3.07 -27.78
C ASP A 179 -3.77 -2.36 -28.95
N ALA A 180 -4.37 -1.19 -28.69
CA ALA A 180 -5.00 -0.39 -29.75
C ALA A 180 -3.98 0.12 -30.77
N ILE A 181 -2.79 0.54 -30.34
CA ILE A 181 -1.70 0.92 -31.24
C ILE A 181 -1.24 -0.28 -32.07
N ALA A 182 -1.09 -1.44 -31.46
CA ALA A 182 -0.66 -2.66 -32.15
C ALA A 182 -1.68 -3.16 -33.21
N ALA A 183 -2.95 -2.83 -33.03
CA ALA A 183 -4.02 -3.18 -33.98
C ALA A 183 -4.10 -2.25 -35.19
N LEU A 184 -3.33 -1.16 -35.24
CA LEU A 184 -3.37 -0.19 -36.32
C LEU A 184 -2.93 -0.81 -37.65
N GLN A 185 -3.66 -0.47 -38.71
CA GLN A 185 -3.33 -0.84 -40.08
C GLN A 185 -3.06 0.41 -40.90
N TYR A 186 -1.95 0.42 -41.65
CA TYR A 186 -1.64 1.49 -42.57
C TYR A 186 -2.67 1.56 -43.72
N LYS A 187 -2.94 2.77 -44.20
CA LYS A 187 -3.65 2.98 -45.47
C LYS A 187 -2.87 2.35 -46.61
N ASP A 188 -3.60 1.88 -47.58
CA ASP A 188 -2.98 1.40 -48.82
C ASP A 188 -2.30 2.54 -49.57
N ALA A 189 -1.25 2.25 -50.29
CA ALA A 189 -0.57 3.26 -51.13
C ALA A 189 -1.52 3.83 -52.17
N ASP A 190 -1.44 5.14 -52.44
CA ASP A 190 -2.20 5.78 -53.49
C ASP A 190 -1.47 5.59 -54.85
N TYR A 191 -2.07 4.74 -55.68
CA TYR A 191 -1.58 4.43 -57.00
C TYR A 191 -2.15 5.35 -58.10
N THR A 192 -2.98 6.34 -57.76
CA THR A 192 -3.68 7.19 -58.76
C THR A 192 -2.72 7.80 -59.79
N LYS A 193 -1.56 8.26 -59.40
CA LYS A 193 -0.55 8.83 -60.30
C LYS A 193 0.12 7.76 -61.16
N VAL A 194 0.35 6.60 -60.59
CA VAL A 194 0.92 5.43 -61.30
C VAL A 194 -0.06 4.95 -62.38
N ASP A 195 -1.33 4.77 -61.99
CA ASP A 195 -2.39 4.34 -62.90
C ASP A 195 -2.59 5.35 -64.03
N ALA A 196 -2.56 6.65 -63.74
CA ALA A 196 -2.62 7.71 -64.76
C ALA A 196 -1.42 7.66 -65.72
N ALA A 197 -0.22 7.36 -65.23
CA ALA A 197 0.96 7.20 -66.03
C ALA A 197 0.91 5.97 -66.92
N ILE A 198 0.43 4.83 -66.36
CA ILE A 198 0.20 3.60 -67.12
C ILE A 198 -0.86 3.83 -68.23
N ALA A 199 -1.96 4.50 -67.93
CA ALA A 199 -2.97 4.86 -68.91
C ALA A 199 -2.41 5.71 -70.05
N LYS A 200 -1.58 6.70 -69.73
CA LYS A 200 -0.89 7.50 -70.76
C LYS A 200 0.05 6.65 -71.61
N ALA A 201 0.85 5.79 -70.99
CA ALA A 201 1.74 4.87 -71.69
C ALA A 201 0.99 3.93 -72.65
N ASN A 202 -0.11 3.37 -72.20
CA ASN A 202 -0.95 2.45 -72.97
C ASN A 202 -1.69 3.16 -74.14
N ALA A 203 -1.90 4.47 -74.05
CA ALA A 203 -2.54 5.25 -75.11
C ALA A 203 -1.57 5.62 -76.26
N LEU A 204 -0.26 5.41 -76.06
CA LEU A 204 0.73 5.66 -77.10
C LEU A 204 0.72 4.56 -78.15
N ASN A 205 0.76 4.95 -79.44
CA ASN A 205 0.96 3.97 -80.51
C ASN A 205 2.44 3.63 -80.62
N LYS A 206 2.83 2.44 -80.19
CA LYS A 206 4.26 2.04 -80.16
C LYS A 206 4.94 2.04 -81.53
N ASN A 207 4.18 1.95 -82.62
CA ASN A 207 4.74 2.00 -83.97
C ASN A 207 5.23 3.38 -84.38
N ASP A 208 4.88 4.44 -83.64
CA ASP A 208 5.29 5.79 -83.86
C ASP A 208 6.69 6.10 -83.24
N TYR A 209 7.27 5.15 -82.55
CA TYR A 209 8.52 5.29 -81.80
C TYR A 209 9.58 4.29 -82.31
N LYS A 210 10.83 4.73 -82.43
CA LYS A 210 11.97 3.89 -82.87
C LYS A 210 12.25 2.76 -81.79
N ASP A 211 12.09 3.09 -80.55
CA ASP A 211 12.22 2.13 -79.40
C ASP A 211 11.18 2.47 -78.36
N PHE A 212 10.36 1.48 -78.04
CA PHE A 212 9.29 1.56 -77.03
C PHE A 212 9.57 0.62 -75.84
N SER A 213 10.68 -0.12 -75.86
CA SER A 213 11.03 -1.15 -74.87
C SER A 213 11.14 -0.63 -73.47
N GLY A 214 11.67 0.60 -73.30
CA GLY A 214 11.79 1.26 -71.96
C GLY A 214 10.44 1.53 -71.33
N VAL A 215 9.43 1.95 -72.10
CA VAL A 215 8.07 2.19 -71.62
C VAL A 215 7.41 0.88 -71.20
N GLU A 216 7.52 -0.15 -72.06
CA GLU A 216 6.97 -1.49 -71.74
C GLU A 216 7.61 -2.06 -70.48
N THR A 217 8.91 -1.90 -70.32
CA THR A 217 9.63 -2.36 -69.10
C THR A 217 9.17 -1.62 -67.83
N ALA A 218 9.02 -0.29 -67.95
CA ALA A 218 8.55 0.51 -66.81
C ALA A 218 7.12 0.16 -66.39
N VAL A 219 6.21 -0.06 -67.35
CA VAL A 219 4.83 -0.46 -67.07
C VAL A 219 4.79 -1.87 -66.43
N LYS A 220 5.61 -2.81 -66.90
CA LYS A 220 5.71 -4.16 -66.36
C LYS A 220 6.34 -4.22 -64.94
N ALA A 221 7.21 -3.24 -64.62
CA ALA A 221 7.86 -3.16 -63.34
C ALA A 221 6.93 -2.71 -62.19
N VAL A 222 5.75 -2.15 -62.53
CA VAL A 222 4.73 -1.82 -61.52
C VAL A 222 4.08 -3.11 -61.04
N VAL A 223 4.52 -3.55 -59.87
CA VAL A 223 3.91 -4.74 -59.20
C VAL A 223 2.65 -4.28 -58.47
N PRO A 224 1.46 -4.82 -58.77
CA PRO A 224 0.30 -4.56 -57.94
C PRO A 224 0.56 -5.14 -56.53
N VAL A 225 0.45 -4.31 -55.49
CA VAL A 225 0.44 -4.80 -54.13
C VAL A 225 -0.92 -5.43 -53.91
N SER A 226 -0.94 -6.77 -53.80
CA SER A 226 -2.11 -7.57 -53.49
C SER A 226 -2.45 -7.46 -51.99
#